data_e8c3141e391af69020f7a93e9af7141e
#
_entry.id   e8c3141e391af69020f7a93e9af7141e
#
_cell.length_a   1.000
_cell.length_b   1.000
_cell.length_c   1.000
_cell.angle_alpha   90.00
_cell.angle_beta   90.00
_cell.angle_gamma   90.00
#
_symmetry.space_group_name_H-M   'P 1'
#
loop_
_entity.id
_entity.type
_entity.pdbx_description
1 polymer ?
#
loop_
_entity_poly.entity_id
_entity_poly.type
_entity_poly.pdbx_seq_one_letter_code
_entity_poly.pdbx_strand_id
1 'polypeptide(L)'
;PAQTAELWDNGPRWWLLPLRDAAAVRGLRPDMGELRDWTNATEATGVAIYAPEHADGHDLVVRAFCPGDAVNVPEDPVTGSANALIASVLAQRHQLPGRDGHCIASQGREVGRDGRVHLYVDDAGVAWIGGQVQPVIDGTVHW
;
A
#
# COMPACT_ATOMS: atom_id res chain seq x y z
N PRO A 1 -5.06 -21.32 -6.04
CA PRO A 1 -6.25 -20.51 -6.27
C PRO A 1 -5.84 -19.22 -6.96
N ALA A 2 -6.67 -18.74 -7.91
CA ALA A 2 -6.45 -17.44 -8.52
C ALA A 2 -6.52 -16.36 -7.44
N GLN A 3 -5.55 -15.48 -7.40
CA GLN A 3 -5.57 -14.34 -6.50
C GLN A 3 -6.60 -13.33 -7.04
N THR A 4 -7.53 -12.93 -6.21
CA THR A 4 -8.63 -12.05 -6.61
C THR A 4 -8.41 -10.68 -6.00
N ALA A 5 -8.63 -9.63 -6.80
CA ALA A 5 -8.64 -8.27 -6.31
C ALA A 5 -9.88 -8.05 -5.43
N GLU A 6 -9.71 -7.35 -4.32
CA GLU A 6 -10.77 -7.02 -3.38
C GLU A 6 -10.80 -5.51 -3.11
N LEU A 7 -11.99 -4.93 -3.09
CA LEU A 7 -12.16 -3.50 -2.78
C LEU A 7 -12.37 -3.31 -1.27
N TRP A 8 -11.51 -2.47 -0.68
CA TRP A 8 -11.54 -2.13 0.72
C TRP A 8 -11.58 -0.62 0.91
N ASP A 9 -12.10 -0.16 2.07
CA ASP A 9 -12.35 1.24 2.38
C ASP A 9 -11.88 1.57 3.80
N ASN A 10 -11.03 2.59 3.94
CA ASN A 10 -10.65 3.21 5.22
C ASN A 10 -10.68 4.74 5.12
N GLY A 11 -11.61 5.27 4.30
CA GLY A 11 -11.71 6.63 3.81
C GLY A 11 -11.37 6.61 2.32
N PRO A 12 -10.16 6.60 1.86
CA PRO A 12 -9.79 6.18 0.50
C PRO A 12 -10.18 4.72 0.23
N ARG A 13 -10.70 4.45 -0.96
CA ARG A 13 -11.09 3.11 -1.42
C ARG A 13 -9.97 2.51 -2.28
N TRP A 14 -9.50 1.34 -1.93
CA TRP A 14 -8.39 0.67 -2.60
C TRP A 14 -8.77 -0.72 -3.08
N TRP A 15 -8.49 -1.01 -4.35
CA TRP A 15 -8.39 -2.37 -4.82
C TRP A 15 -7.08 -2.99 -4.31
N LEU A 16 -7.18 -4.05 -3.52
CA LEU A 16 -6.05 -4.80 -3.00
C LEU A 16 -5.88 -6.08 -3.80
N LEU A 17 -4.71 -6.27 -4.38
CA LEU A 17 -4.40 -7.44 -5.20
C LEU A 17 -3.11 -8.11 -4.70
N PRO A 18 -3.22 -9.24 -3.98
CA PRO A 18 -2.05 -10.04 -3.68
C PRO A 18 -1.50 -10.67 -4.95
N LEU A 19 -0.18 -10.63 -5.13
CA LEU A 19 0.51 -11.35 -6.19
C LEU A 19 1.28 -12.54 -5.62
N ARG A 20 1.71 -13.45 -6.48
CA ARG A 20 2.33 -14.71 -6.05
C ARG A 20 3.66 -14.52 -5.30
N ASP A 21 4.43 -13.49 -5.70
CA ASP A 21 5.76 -13.21 -5.15
C ASP A 21 6.18 -11.75 -5.40
N ALA A 22 7.22 -11.31 -4.72
CA ALA A 22 7.79 -9.97 -4.84
C ALA A 22 8.30 -9.64 -6.24
N ALA A 23 8.84 -10.61 -6.97
CA ALA A 23 9.30 -10.41 -8.34
C ALA A 23 8.13 -10.04 -9.26
N ALA A 24 6.97 -10.66 -9.09
CA ALA A 24 5.74 -10.30 -9.80
C ALA A 24 5.28 -8.88 -9.48
N VAL A 25 5.35 -8.45 -8.20
CA VAL A 25 5.01 -7.08 -7.80
C VAL A 25 5.98 -6.08 -8.44
N ARG A 26 7.28 -6.30 -8.28
CA ARG A 26 8.32 -5.37 -8.79
C ARG A 26 8.38 -5.33 -10.30
N GLY A 27 8.14 -6.45 -10.96
CA GLY A 27 8.19 -6.59 -12.43
C GLY A 27 6.94 -6.09 -13.16
N LEU A 28 5.84 -5.84 -12.45
CA LEU A 28 4.58 -5.47 -13.09
C LEU A 28 4.72 -4.14 -13.87
N ARG A 29 4.16 -4.12 -15.07
CA ARG A 29 4.03 -2.92 -15.91
C ARG A 29 2.56 -2.79 -16.30
N PRO A 30 1.75 -2.13 -15.46
CA PRO A 30 0.33 -2.01 -15.73
C PRO A 30 0.05 -1.07 -16.89
N ASP A 31 -1.04 -1.30 -17.60
CA ASP A 31 -1.63 -0.32 -18.50
C ASP A 31 -2.32 0.76 -17.65
N MET A 32 -1.77 1.97 -17.69
CA MET A 32 -2.29 3.08 -16.88
C MET A 32 -3.62 3.62 -17.39
N GLY A 33 -3.93 3.43 -18.67
CA GLY A 33 -5.24 3.78 -19.23
C GLY A 33 -6.33 2.85 -18.71
N GLU A 34 -6.10 1.55 -18.79
CA GLU A 34 -7.04 0.56 -18.25
C GLU A 34 -7.23 0.70 -16.74
N LEU A 35 -6.14 0.96 -15.99
CA LEU A 35 -6.23 1.20 -14.55
C LEU A 35 -7.02 2.47 -14.22
N ARG A 36 -6.85 3.54 -14.99
CA ARG A 36 -7.63 4.78 -14.83
C ARG A 36 -9.11 4.51 -15.04
N ASP A 37 -9.46 3.86 -16.13
CA ASP A 37 -10.85 3.55 -16.46
C ASP A 37 -11.47 2.67 -15.37
N TRP A 38 -10.74 1.68 -14.87
CA TRP A 38 -11.20 0.81 -13.79
C TRP A 38 -11.38 1.55 -12.47
N THR A 39 -10.39 2.35 -12.05
CA THR A 39 -10.49 3.12 -10.79
C THR A 39 -11.61 4.15 -10.86
N ASN A 40 -11.79 4.84 -11.98
CA ASN A 40 -12.89 5.79 -12.17
C ASN A 40 -14.27 5.08 -12.13
N ALA A 41 -14.41 3.96 -12.84
CA ALA A 41 -15.66 3.21 -12.89
C ALA A 41 -16.07 2.61 -11.54
N THR A 42 -15.11 2.36 -10.65
CA THR A 42 -15.35 1.77 -9.31
C THR A 42 -15.28 2.80 -8.19
N GLU A 43 -15.06 4.08 -8.51
CA GLU A 43 -14.83 5.16 -7.54
C GLU A 43 -13.73 4.81 -6.53
N ALA A 44 -12.72 4.07 -6.97
CA ALA A 44 -11.57 3.71 -6.15
C ALA A 44 -10.48 4.78 -6.26
N THR A 45 -9.79 5.02 -5.16
CA THR A 45 -8.59 5.88 -5.13
C THR A 45 -7.47 5.30 -5.97
N GLY A 46 -7.32 3.98 -5.95
CA GLY A 46 -6.29 3.30 -6.72
C GLY A 46 -6.29 1.79 -6.54
N VAL A 47 -5.22 1.19 -7.05
CA VAL A 47 -4.94 -0.25 -6.97
C VAL A 47 -3.61 -0.44 -6.25
N ALA A 48 -3.61 -1.21 -5.17
CA ALA A 48 -2.40 -1.61 -4.45
C ALA A 48 -2.13 -3.10 -4.67
N ILE A 49 -0.95 -3.41 -5.20
CA ILE A 49 -0.47 -4.77 -5.37
C ILE A 49 0.59 -5.07 -4.32
N TYR A 50 0.62 -6.29 -3.81
CA TYR A 50 1.55 -6.65 -2.76
C TYR A 50 1.91 -8.14 -2.77
N ALA A 51 3.05 -8.46 -2.17
CA ALA A 51 3.47 -9.83 -1.88
C ALA A 51 4.43 -9.86 -0.69
N PRO A 52 4.52 -10.99 0.06
CA PRO A 52 5.56 -11.19 1.06
C PRO A 52 6.95 -11.16 0.43
N GLU A 53 7.92 -10.55 1.12
CA GLU A 53 9.33 -10.58 0.77
C GLU A 53 10.18 -10.39 2.03
N HIS A 54 10.88 -11.43 2.46
CA HIS A 54 11.79 -11.34 3.60
C HIS A 54 13.21 -11.08 3.10
N ALA A 55 13.51 -9.83 2.78
CA ALA A 55 14.80 -9.40 2.28
C ALA A 55 15.06 -7.92 2.63
N ASP A 56 16.32 -7.53 2.76
CA ASP A 56 16.75 -6.13 2.93
C ASP A 56 16.05 -5.39 4.08
N GLY A 57 15.70 -6.10 5.15
CA GLY A 57 15.06 -5.51 6.34
C GLY A 57 13.59 -5.13 6.15
N HIS A 58 12.87 -5.78 5.22
CA HIS A 58 11.43 -5.67 5.08
C HIS A 58 10.76 -7.05 4.92
N ASP A 59 9.47 -7.10 5.13
CA ASP A 59 8.65 -8.32 5.16
C ASP A 59 7.63 -8.36 4.02
N LEU A 60 7.37 -7.20 3.41
CA LEU A 60 6.33 -7.01 2.41
C LEU A 60 6.82 -6.06 1.31
N VAL A 61 6.46 -6.34 0.08
CA VAL A 61 6.60 -5.41 -1.04
C VAL A 61 5.24 -4.91 -1.44
N VAL A 62 5.13 -3.60 -1.64
CA VAL A 62 3.89 -2.92 -2.05
C VAL A 62 4.18 -1.98 -3.21
N ARG A 63 3.25 -1.90 -4.16
CA ARG A 63 3.17 -0.82 -5.15
C ARG A 63 1.74 -0.32 -5.22
N ALA A 64 1.55 1.00 -5.31
CA ALA A 64 0.25 1.63 -5.33
C ALA A 64 0.11 2.55 -6.54
N PHE A 65 -0.92 2.33 -7.34
CA PHE A 65 -1.20 3.05 -8.58
C PHE A 65 -2.50 3.84 -8.43
N CYS A 66 -2.45 5.14 -8.67
CA CYS A 66 -3.58 6.07 -8.52
C CYS A 66 -3.79 6.91 -9.78
N PRO A 67 -3.94 6.31 -10.98
CA PRO A 67 -4.05 7.05 -12.23
C PRO A 67 -5.43 7.70 -12.44
N GLY A 68 -6.41 7.40 -11.59
CA GLY A 68 -7.76 7.95 -11.67
C GLY A 68 -7.81 9.46 -11.49
N ASP A 69 -8.87 10.09 -11.97
CA ASP A 69 -9.01 11.55 -12.03
C ASP A 69 -9.01 12.20 -10.64
N ALA A 70 -9.39 11.46 -9.60
CA ALA A 70 -9.40 11.95 -8.22
C ALA A 70 -7.99 12.25 -7.67
N VAL A 71 -6.97 11.51 -8.09
CA VAL A 71 -5.59 11.65 -7.60
C VAL A 71 -4.61 11.97 -8.72
N ASN A 72 -4.74 11.28 -9.86
CA ASN A 72 -3.93 11.46 -11.06
C ASN A 72 -2.41 11.31 -10.81
N VAL A 73 -2.03 10.35 -9.99
CA VAL A 73 -0.64 9.97 -9.73
C VAL A 73 -0.41 8.58 -10.29
N PRO A 74 0.46 8.39 -11.29
CA PRO A 74 0.68 7.07 -11.90
C PRO A 74 1.06 6.00 -10.88
N GLU A 75 2.05 6.29 -10.03
CA GLU A 75 2.46 5.42 -8.94
C GLU A 75 2.90 6.26 -7.74
N ASP A 76 2.30 5.98 -6.58
CA ASP A 76 2.62 6.67 -5.33
C ASP A 76 3.83 6.01 -4.66
N PRO A 77 4.87 6.80 -4.31
CA PRO A 77 6.10 6.26 -3.71
C PRO A 77 5.90 5.69 -2.30
N VAL A 78 4.97 6.23 -1.52
CA VAL A 78 4.65 5.73 -0.15
C VAL A 78 3.20 6.04 0.17
N THR A 79 2.39 5.02 0.38
CA THR A 79 0.94 5.15 0.54
C THR A 79 0.49 4.67 1.91
N GLY A 80 0.17 5.60 2.79
CA GLY A 80 -0.27 5.27 4.14
C GLY A 80 -1.56 4.44 4.16
N SER A 81 -2.62 4.91 3.51
CA SER A 81 -3.94 4.28 3.54
C SER A 81 -3.97 2.88 2.94
N ALA A 82 -3.31 2.67 1.79
CA ALA A 82 -3.23 1.34 1.18
C ALA A 82 -2.47 0.34 2.06
N ASN A 83 -1.32 0.76 2.64
CA ASN A 83 -0.55 -0.08 3.54
C ASN A 83 -1.33 -0.45 4.81
N ALA A 84 -2.11 0.48 5.37
CA ALA A 84 -2.99 0.19 6.50
C ALA A 84 -4.02 -0.89 6.20
N LEU A 85 -4.68 -0.79 5.04
CA LEU A 85 -5.65 -1.79 4.60
C LEU A 85 -4.99 -3.15 4.38
N ILE A 86 -3.84 -3.20 3.70
CA ILE A 86 -3.09 -4.44 3.49
C ILE A 86 -2.75 -5.09 4.83
N ALA A 87 -2.23 -4.32 5.79
CA ALA A 87 -1.90 -4.83 7.12
C ALA A 87 -3.13 -5.38 7.84
N SER A 88 -4.25 -4.65 7.82
CA SER A 88 -5.52 -5.08 8.43
C SER A 88 -6.04 -6.37 7.82
N VAL A 89 -6.06 -6.46 6.48
CA VAL A 89 -6.54 -7.66 5.76
C VAL A 89 -5.66 -8.86 6.05
N LEU A 90 -4.34 -8.70 6.02
CA LEU A 90 -3.41 -9.77 6.31
C LEU A 90 -3.50 -10.24 7.76
N ALA A 91 -3.66 -9.31 8.72
CA ALA A 91 -3.84 -9.65 10.12
C ALA A 91 -5.15 -10.42 10.36
N GLN A 92 -6.28 -9.98 9.80
CA GLN A 92 -7.57 -10.69 9.88
C GLN A 92 -7.48 -12.13 9.32
N ARG A 93 -6.60 -12.36 8.36
CA ARG A 93 -6.36 -13.67 7.74
C ARG A 93 -5.27 -14.49 8.43
N HIS A 94 -4.66 -13.96 9.48
CA HIS A 94 -3.49 -14.55 10.14
C HIS A 94 -2.32 -14.77 9.17
N GLN A 95 -2.14 -13.85 8.22
CA GLN A 95 -1.14 -13.88 7.16
C GLN A 95 -0.18 -12.68 7.19
N LEU A 96 -0.30 -11.79 8.21
CA LEU A 96 0.61 -10.66 8.33
C LEU A 96 2.04 -11.18 8.52
N PRO A 97 2.98 -10.85 7.61
CA PRO A 97 4.37 -11.23 7.79
C PRO A 97 5.02 -10.41 8.93
N GLY A 98 6.20 -10.85 9.40
CA GLY A 98 6.88 -10.21 10.52
C GLY A 98 6.58 -10.88 11.86
N ARG A 99 6.63 -10.13 12.97
CA ARG A 99 6.46 -10.65 14.33
C ARG A 99 5.60 -9.73 15.19
N ASP A 100 4.84 -10.34 16.09
CA ASP A 100 4.10 -9.65 17.15
C ASP A 100 3.25 -8.47 16.61
N GLY A 101 2.58 -8.69 15.47
CA GLY A 101 1.78 -7.67 14.80
C GLY A 101 2.59 -6.60 14.02
N HIS A 102 3.93 -6.66 14.05
CA HIS A 102 4.79 -5.73 13.33
C HIS A 102 5.22 -6.28 11.97
N CYS A 103 5.21 -5.40 10.97
CA CYS A 103 5.61 -5.69 9.60
C CYS A 103 6.24 -4.44 8.97
N ILE A 104 7.25 -4.62 8.14
CA ILE A 104 7.85 -3.51 7.37
C ILE A 104 7.55 -3.73 5.89
N ALA A 105 6.91 -2.75 5.26
CA ALA A 105 6.68 -2.75 3.83
C ALA A 105 7.72 -1.90 3.09
N SER A 106 8.25 -2.44 1.98
CA SER A 106 9.06 -1.72 1.00
C SER A 106 8.14 -1.18 -0.09
N GLN A 107 8.19 0.13 -0.36
CA GLN A 107 7.42 0.78 -1.42
C GLN A 107 8.23 1.89 -2.08
N GLY A 108 8.00 2.11 -3.38
CA GLY A 108 8.53 3.25 -4.13
C GLY A 108 9.88 3.01 -4.81
N ARG A 109 10.49 1.84 -4.69
CA ARG A 109 11.77 1.53 -5.35
C ARG A 109 11.68 1.70 -6.86
N GLU A 110 10.57 1.32 -7.45
CA GLU A 110 10.29 1.38 -8.88
C GLU A 110 10.14 2.82 -9.44
N VAL A 111 9.92 3.78 -8.55
CA VAL A 111 9.83 5.22 -8.88
C VAL A 111 10.99 6.03 -8.28
N GLY A 112 12.12 5.36 -8.01
CA GLY A 112 13.35 6.01 -7.54
C GLY A 112 13.31 6.46 -6.08
N ARG A 113 12.43 5.90 -5.28
CA ARG A 113 12.37 6.03 -3.82
C ARG A 113 12.72 4.68 -3.18
N ASP A 114 13.03 4.65 -1.92
CA ASP A 114 13.26 3.42 -1.16
C ASP A 114 12.55 3.53 0.19
N GLY A 115 11.24 3.68 0.12
CA GLY A 115 10.39 3.89 1.27
C GLY A 115 10.28 2.64 2.14
N ARG A 116 10.26 2.86 3.45
CA ARG A 116 9.96 1.84 4.46
C ARG A 116 8.77 2.30 5.26
N VAL A 117 7.70 1.52 5.21
CA VAL A 117 6.48 1.76 5.99
C VAL A 117 6.45 0.76 7.13
N HIS A 118 6.50 1.27 8.36
CA HIS A 118 6.36 0.45 9.55
C HIS A 118 4.88 0.27 9.84
N LEU A 119 4.46 -0.98 9.90
CA LEU A 119 3.08 -1.38 10.13
C LEU A 119 3.00 -2.11 11.46
N TYR A 120 1.97 -1.81 12.24
CA TYR A 120 1.65 -2.53 13.45
C TYR A 120 0.14 -2.72 13.55
N VAL A 121 -0.30 -3.95 13.78
CA VAL A 121 -1.70 -4.25 14.04
C VAL A 121 -1.80 -4.70 15.49
N ASP A 122 -2.53 -3.94 16.29
CA ASP A 122 -2.68 -4.20 17.72
C ASP A 122 -3.71 -5.31 18.03
N ASP A 123 -3.82 -5.67 19.30
CA ASP A 123 -4.74 -6.73 19.75
C ASP A 123 -6.22 -6.40 19.50
N ALA A 124 -6.55 -5.14 19.30
CA ALA A 124 -7.90 -4.70 18.93
C ALA A 124 -8.13 -4.75 17.40
N GLY A 125 -7.10 -5.11 16.61
CA GLY A 125 -7.14 -5.16 15.15
C GLY A 125 -6.98 -3.81 14.47
N VAL A 126 -6.53 -2.77 15.20
CA VAL A 126 -6.27 -1.45 14.63
C VAL A 126 -4.90 -1.42 13.98
N ALA A 127 -4.84 -0.98 12.74
CA ALA A 127 -3.60 -0.82 12.01
C ALA A 127 -2.97 0.57 12.27
N TRP A 128 -1.73 0.57 12.72
CA TRP A 128 -0.90 1.73 12.94
C TRP A 128 0.18 1.80 11.87
N ILE A 129 0.44 3.01 11.39
CA ILE A 129 1.43 3.26 10.35
C ILE A 129 2.49 4.22 10.87
N GLY A 130 3.74 3.90 10.62
CA GLY A 130 4.88 4.72 10.97
C GLY A 130 5.92 4.79 9.83
N GLY A 131 6.83 5.74 9.95
CA GLY A 131 7.93 5.92 9.01
C GLY A 131 8.83 7.07 9.45
N GLN A 132 9.88 7.31 8.68
CA GLN A 132 10.74 8.47 8.89
C GLN A 132 10.00 9.75 8.51
N VAL A 133 10.11 10.78 9.33
CA VAL A 133 9.51 12.09 9.14
C VAL A 133 10.60 13.15 9.18
N GLN A 134 10.61 14.04 8.19
CA GLN A 134 11.46 15.21 8.17
C GLN A 134 10.59 16.46 8.31
N PRO A 135 10.57 17.15 9.47
CA PRO A 135 9.91 18.44 9.59
C PRO A 135 10.58 19.47 8.66
N VAL A 136 9.79 20.19 7.91
CA VAL A 136 10.27 21.21 6.95
C VAL A 136 9.72 22.60 7.31
N ILE A 137 8.46 22.66 7.73
CA ILE A 137 7.80 23.90 8.12
C ILE A 137 7.11 23.69 9.46
N ASP A 138 7.33 24.61 10.40
CA ASP A 138 6.63 24.68 11.70
C ASP A 138 6.03 26.08 11.85
N GLY A 139 4.77 26.17 12.23
CA GLY A 139 4.08 27.44 12.35
C GLY A 139 2.64 27.31 12.86
N THR A 140 2.02 28.48 13.10
CA THR A 140 0.63 28.58 13.57
C THR A 140 -0.25 29.22 12.50
N VAL A 141 -1.42 28.63 12.29
CA VAL A 141 -2.45 29.19 11.41
C VAL A 141 -3.57 29.76 12.28
N HIS A 142 -3.94 31.02 12.02
CA HIS A 142 -5.11 31.68 12.62
C HIS A 142 -6.19 31.80 11.55
N TRP A 143 -7.39 31.23 11.79
CA TRP A 143 -8.57 31.31 10.91
C TRP A 143 -9.77 31.88 11.64
#